data_a9848229c6798a187a34d90f6d8f4217
#
_entry.id   a9848229c6798a187a34d90f6d8f4217
#
_cell.length_a   1.000
_cell.length_b   1.000
_cell.length_c   1.000
_cell.angle_alpha   90.00
_cell.angle_beta   90.00
_cell.angle_gamma   90.00
#
_symmetry.space_group_name_H-M   'P 1'
#
loop_
_entity.id
_entity.type
_entity.pdbx_description
1 polymer ?
#
loop_
_entity_poly.entity_id
_entity_poly.type
_entity_poly.pdbx_seq_one_letter_code
_entity_poly.pdbx_strand_id
1 'polypeptide(L)'
;MTSKLIDPEALPTMSFDWGVIKPLAAGLSPNVSLMHVVLLPGRGHDRHNHPDADELLYVLAGTGEQMVDDTTTFEIRPGHTIWIPQAAFHSTRNTGWEPLVLLAVYAPGGAENALKGLPDYRELAPGEAPRLTR
;
A
#
# COMPACT_ATOMS: atom_id res chain seq x y z
N MET A 1 6.34 -4.93 -27.58
CA MET A 1 5.59 -5.18 -26.34
C MET A 1 4.18 -4.60 -26.44
N THR A 2 3.21 -5.35 -25.98
CA THR A 2 1.80 -4.96 -26.05
C THR A 2 1.37 -4.38 -24.69
N SER A 3 0.71 -3.23 -24.70
CA SER A 3 0.09 -2.69 -23.49
C SER A 3 -1.05 -3.60 -23.03
N LYS A 4 -1.41 -3.52 -21.76
CA LYS A 4 -2.35 -4.41 -21.13
C LYS A 4 -3.35 -3.62 -20.30
N LEU A 5 -4.63 -3.89 -20.50
CA LEU A 5 -5.66 -3.43 -19.57
C LEU A 5 -5.65 -4.35 -18.34
N ILE A 6 -5.63 -3.76 -17.17
CA ILE A 6 -5.66 -4.50 -15.90
C ILE A 6 -7.02 -4.27 -15.26
N ASP A 7 -7.77 -5.36 -15.10
CA ASP A 7 -9.07 -5.35 -14.43
C ASP A 7 -8.89 -5.78 -12.98
N PRO A 8 -9.12 -4.90 -12.00
CA PRO A 8 -8.94 -5.24 -10.58
C PRO A 8 -9.86 -6.37 -10.11
N GLU A 9 -11.02 -6.55 -10.75
CA GLU A 9 -11.95 -7.65 -10.43
C GLU A 9 -11.36 -9.02 -10.72
N ALA A 10 -10.39 -9.10 -11.63
CA ALA A 10 -9.73 -10.34 -12.01
C ALA A 10 -8.47 -10.63 -11.17
N LEU A 11 -8.13 -9.77 -10.22
CA LEU A 11 -6.91 -9.88 -9.42
C LEU A 11 -7.20 -10.37 -8.00
N PRO A 12 -6.27 -11.12 -7.40
CA PRO A 12 -6.35 -11.43 -5.98
C PRO A 12 -6.19 -10.17 -5.14
N THR A 13 -6.61 -10.25 -3.89
CA THR A 13 -6.44 -9.19 -2.90
C THR A 13 -5.56 -9.71 -1.77
N MET A 14 -4.64 -8.88 -1.31
CA MET A 14 -3.84 -9.14 -0.12
C MET A 14 -4.60 -8.59 1.08
N SER A 15 -4.87 -9.43 2.08
CA SER A 15 -5.61 -9.04 3.28
C SER A 15 -4.72 -9.10 4.51
N PHE A 16 -4.87 -8.10 5.38
CA PHE A 16 -4.13 -7.95 6.64
C PHE A 16 -5.10 -7.47 7.73
N ASP A 17 -4.69 -7.52 8.98
CA ASP A 17 -5.51 -7.03 10.09
C ASP A 17 -5.78 -5.52 10.01
N TRP A 18 -4.89 -4.77 9.37
CA TRP A 18 -4.97 -3.31 9.23
C TRP A 18 -5.68 -2.85 7.94
N GLY A 19 -5.97 -3.74 7.01
CA GLY A 19 -6.63 -3.37 5.77
C GLY A 19 -6.36 -4.33 4.62
N VAL A 20 -6.48 -3.83 3.40
CA VAL A 20 -6.31 -4.63 2.18
C VAL A 20 -5.44 -3.92 1.16
N ILE A 21 -4.73 -4.70 0.36
CA ILE A 21 -3.96 -4.22 -0.78
C ILE A 21 -4.39 -4.98 -2.03
N LYS A 22 -4.74 -4.25 -3.07
CA LYS A 22 -4.94 -4.81 -4.39
C LYS A 22 -3.72 -4.50 -5.25
N PRO A 23 -2.90 -5.52 -5.60
CA PRO A 23 -1.78 -5.30 -6.53
C PRO A 23 -2.33 -5.07 -7.94
N LEU A 24 -2.39 -3.82 -8.36
CA LEU A 24 -2.93 -3.46 -9.69
C LEU A 24 -1.94 -3.75 -10.80
N ALA A 25 -0.66 -3.48 -10.58
CA ALA A 25 0.41 -3.80 -11.51
C ALA A 25 1.60 -4.35 -10.72
N ALA A 26 1.73 -5.66 -10.68
CA ALA A 26 2.80 -6.36 -9.99
C ALA A 26 3.29 -7.52 -10.84
N GLY A 27 4.61 -7.64 -10.98
CA GLY A 27 5.20 -8.70 -11.80
C GLY A 27 5.04 -8.52 -13.30
N LEU A 28 4.58 -7.36 -13.76
CA LEU A 28 4.46 -7.04 -15.19
C LEU A 28 5.74 -6.43 -15.75
N SER A 29 6.40 -5.62 -14.97
CA SER A 29 7.63 -4.93 -15.32
C SER A 29 8.57 -4.93 -14.12
N PRO A 30 9.89 -5.09 -14.34
CA PRO A 30 10.85 -4.95 -13.24
C PRO A 30 11.03 -3.50 -12.78
N ASN A 31 10.53 -2.53 -13.56
CA ASN A 31 10.80 -1.12 -13.31
C ASN A 31 9.82 -0.45 -12.35
N VAL A 32 8.61 -1.01 -12.19
CA VAL A 32 7.55 -0.36 -11.43
C VAL A 32 6.50 -1.36 -10.96
N SER A 33 5.96 -1.12 -9.77
CA SER A 33 4.74 -1.78 -9.26
C SER A 33 3.74 -0.72 -8.82
N LEU A 34 2.45 -1.02 -8.94
CA LEU A 34 1.35 -0.15 -8.51
C LEU A 34 0.39 -0.93 -7.63
N MET A 35 0.14 -0.41 -6.43
CA MET A 35 -0.75 -1.00 -5.43
C MET A 35 -1.89 -0.03 -5.10
N HIS A 36 -3.08 -0.56 -4.91
CA HIS A 36 -4.20 0.16 -4.30
C HIS A 36 -4.30 -0.32 -2.84
N VAL A 37 -4.19 0.62 -1.90
CA VAL A 37 -4.07 0.32 -0.47
C VAL A 37 -5.25 0.92 0.28
N VAL A 38 -5.89 0.14 1.14
CA VAL A 38 -6.95 0.59 2.04
C VAL A 38 -6.54 0.28 3.47
N LEU A 39 -6.43 1.32 4.29
CA LEU A 39 -6.16 1.19 5.72
C LEU A 39 -7.44 1.47 6.49
N LEU A 40 -7.81 0.55 7.40
CA LEU A 40 -8.99 0.71 8.24
C LEU A 40 -8.78 1.83 9.27
N PRO A 41 -9.87 2.49 9.74
CA PRO A 41 -9.77 3.53 10.75
C PRO A 41 -8.99 3.08 12.00
N GLY A 42 -8.05 3.90 12.44
CA GLY A 42 -7.19 3.61 13.59
C GLY A 42 -6.10 2.57 13.35
N ARG A 43 -6.01 2.03 12.16
CA ARG A 43 -5.01 1.02 11.79
C ARG A 43 -3.94 1.63 10.89
N GLY A 44 -2.85 0.90 10.72
CA GLY A 44 -1.75 1.36 9.88
C GLY A 44 -0.76 0.27 9.56
N HIS A 45 0.11 0.59 8.62
CA HIS A 45 1.25 -0.24 8.29
C HIS A 45 2.44 0.24 9.13
N ASP A 46 2.96 -0.65 9.96
CA ASP A 46 4.02 -0.35 10.91
C ASP A 46 5.33 0.03 10.22
N ARG A 47 6.24 0.59 11.01
CA ARG A 47 7.56 1.01 10.57
C ARG A 47 8.28 -0.09 9.78
N HIS A 48 8.64 0.22 8.56
CA HIS A 48 9.35 -0.68 7.64
C HIS A 48 10.10 0.15 6.61
N ASN A 49 10.90 -0.50 5.78
CA ASN A 49 11.56 0.14 4.66
C ASN A 49 11.57 -0.76 3.43
N HIS A 50 11.91 -0.16 2.30
CA HIS A 50 12.12 -0.85 1.04
C HIS A 50 13.57 -0.58 0.61
N PRO A 51 14.52 -1.50 0.94
CA PRO A 51 15.95 -1.24 0.74
C PRO A 51 16.35 -0.95 -0.70
N ASP A 52 15.58 -1.47 -1.65
CA ASP A 52 15.95 -1.44 -3.07
C ASP A 52 15.01 -0.56 -3.93
N ALA A 53 14.06 0.14 -3.32
CA ALA A 53 13.07 0.89 -4.09
C ALA A 53 12.73 2.24 -3.47
N ASP A 54 12.48 3.21 -4.32
CA ASP A 54 11.71 4.40 -3.95
C ASP A 54 10.23 4.05 -3.87
N GLU A 55 9.49 4.77 -3.05
CA GLU A 55 8.04 4.67 -2.98
C GLU A 55 7.39 6.03 -3.15
N LEU A 56 6.32 6.08 -3.92
CA LEU A 56 5.41 7.22 -3.97
C LEU A 56 4.06 6.78 -3.44
N LEU A 57 3.49 7.57 -2.53
CA LEU A 57 2.12 7.40 -2.06
C LEU A 57 1.27 8.57 -2.58
N TYR A 58 0.09 8.27 -3.09
CA TYR A 58 -0.90 9.26 -3.46
C TYR A 58 -2.18 9.01 -2.69
N VAL A 59 -2.66 10.01 -1.94
CA VAL A 59 -3.86 9.87 -1.12
C VAL A 59 -5.10 10.11 -1.98
N LEU A 60 -5.97 9.10 -2.06
CA LEU A 60 -7.23 9.17 -2.79
C LEU A 60 -8.39 9.60 -1.88
N ALA A 61 -8.44 9.10 -0.66
CA ALA A 61 -9.53 9.35 0.28
C ALA A 61 -9.07 9.15 1.72
N GLY A 62 -9.76 9.79 2.67
CA GLY A 62 -9.44 9.69 4.08
C GLY A 62 -8.32 10.61 4.51
N THR A 63 -7.96 10.53 5.80
CA THR A 63 -6.88 11.31 6.40
C THR A 63 -5.99 10.40 7.21
N GLY A 64 -4.72 10.74 7.29
CA GLY A 64 -3.77 9.93 8.00
C GLY A 64 -2.57 10.71 8.48
N GLU A 65 -1.63 9.95 9.04
CA GLU A 65 -0.34 10.45 9.48
C GLU A 65 0.75 9.59 8.82
N GLN A 66 1.73 10.26 8.23
CA GLN A 66 2.88 9.63 7.60
C GLN A 66 4.14 10.00 8.35
N MET A 67 4.93 9.00 8.72
CA MET A 67 6.28 9.16 9.23
C MET A 67 7.26 8.76 8.14
N VAL A 68 8.32 9.53 7.96
CA VAL A 68 9.43 9.21 7.04
C VAL A 68 10.74 9.46 7.76
N ASP A 69 11.63 8.48 7.63
CA ASP A 69 13.02 8.54 8.10
C ASP A 69 13.16 8.77 9.62
N ASP A 70 12.20 8.27 10.39
CA ASP A 70 12.14 8.36 11.86
C ASP A 70 12.14 9.79 12.44
N THR A 71 12.14 10.80 11.60
CA THR A 71 12.27 12.21 12.04
C THR A 71 11.15 13.10 11.55
N THR A 72 10.55 12.78 10.42
CA THR A 72 9.53 13.62 9.80
C THR A 72 8.17 12.96 9.92
N THR A 73 7.22 13.67 10.53
CA THR A 73 5.83 13.23 10.62
C THR A 73 4.93 14.34 10.12
N PHE A 74 3.98 14.03 9.26
CA PHE A 74 3.04 15.00 8.74
C PHE A 74 1.67 14.38 8.50
N GLU A 75 0.65 15.23 8.58
CA GLU A 75 -0.72 14.85 8.23
C GLU A 75 -0.86 14.74 6.73
N ILE A 76 -1.58 13.72 6.28
CA ILE A 76 -1.85 13.49 4.85
C ILE A 76 -3.34 13.50 4.58
N ARG A 77 -3.73 14.07 3.42
CA ARG A 77 -5.11 14.27 2.97
C ARG A 77 -5.21 13.97 1.48
N PRO A 78 -6.43 13.82 0.95
CA PRO A 78 -6.64 13.59 -0.49
C PRO A 78 -5.87 14.59 -1.37
N GLY A 79 -5.18 14.05 -2.35
CA GLY A 79 -4.34 14.82 -3.27
C GLY A 79 -2.89 14.97 -2.83
N HIS A 80 -2.57 14.71 -1.57
CA HIS A 80 -1.18 14.72 -1.12
C HIS A 80 -0.41 13.56 -1.74
N THR A 81 0.81 13.87 -2.16
CA THR A 81 1.77 12.88 -2.66
C THR A 81 2.97 12.86 -1.72
N ILE A 82 3.35 11.68 -1.28
CA ILE A 82 4.50 11.49 -0.41
C ILE A 82 5.58 10.74 -1.18
N TRP A 83 6.78 11.30 -1.24
CA TRP A 83 7.93 10.59 -1.74
C TRP A 83 8.70 9.99 -0.58
N ILE A 84 8.97 8.70 -0.64
CA ILE A 84 9.75 7.97 0.35
C ILE A 84 11.01 7.48 -0.36
N PRO A 85 12.18 8.06 -0.03
CA PRO A 85 13.44 7.65 -0.66
C PRO A 85 13.76 6.18 -0.40
N GLN A 86 14.51 5.58 -1.31
CA GLN A 86 15.04 4.23 -1.15
C GLN A 86 15.63 4.04 0.25
N ALA A 87 15.28 2.94 0.90
CA ALA A 87 15.74 2.50 2.21
C ALA A 87 15.29 3.35 3.41
N ALA A 88 14.58 4.47 3.21
CA ALA A 88 14.07 5.27 4.32
C ALA A 88 12.97 4.50 5.07
N PHE A 89 13.12 4.39 6.38
CA PHE A 89 12.08 3.81 7.22
C PHE A 89 10.85 4.72 7.25
N HIS A 90 9.67 4.12 7.22
CA HIS A 90 8.43 4.87 7.20
C HIS A 90 7.27 4.06 7.77
N SER A 91 6.19 4.77 8.08
CA SER A 91 4.93 4.17 8.51
C SER A 91 3.77 5.06 8.11
N THR A 92 2.61 4.44 7.90
CA THR A 92 1.37 5.13 7.56
C THR A 92 0.28 4.69 8.52
N ARG A 93 -0.41 5.64 9.12
CA ARG A 93 -1.53 5.37 10.04
C ARG A 93 -2.78 6.12 9.58
N ASN A 94 -3.90 5.44 9.59
CA ASN A 94 -5.20 6.07 9.42
C ASN A 94 -5.63 6.70 10.74
N THR A 95 -5.68 8.02 10.78
CA THR A 95 -6.08 8.79 11.97
C THR A 95 -7.53 9.29 11.89
N GLY A 96 -8.22 8.98 10.79
CA GLY A 96 -9.61 9.36 10.57
C GLY A 96 -10.60 8.26 10.95
N TRP A 97 -11.87 8.56 10.76
CA TRP A 97 -12.97 7.62 11.00
C TRP A 97 -13.40 6.87 9.72
N GLU A 98 -12.90 7.31 8.58
CA GLU A 98 -13.13 6.69 7.27
C GLU A 98 -11.91 5.85 6.85
N PRO A 99 -12.07 4.93 5.90
CA PRO A 99 -10.90 4.27 5.31
C PRO A 99 -9.92 5.28 4.69
N LEU A 100 -8.65 5.07 4.91
CA LEU A 100 -7.58 5.79 4.22
C LEU A 100 -7.22 5.01 2.96
N VAL A 101 -7.40 5.62 1.80
CA VAL A 101 -7.18 4.98 0.50
C VAL A 101 -6.02 5.63 -0.20
N LEU A 102 -5.04 4.81 -0.58
CA LEU A 102 -3.80 5.25 -1.18
C LEU A 102 -3.52 4.48 -2.47
N LEU A 103 -2.81 5.13 -3.39
CA LEU A 103 -2.03 4.43 -4.41
C LEU A 103 -0.57 4.42 -3.96
N ALA A 104 0.08 3.28 -4.06
CA ALA A 104 1.49 3.12 -3.78
C ALA A 104 2.22 2.68 -5.03
N VAL A 105 3.30 3.38 -5.37
CA VAL A 105 4.16 3.06 -6.51
C VAL A 105 5.54 2.71 -5.97
N TYR A 106 6.07 1.57 -6.39
CA TYR A 106 7.46 1.17 -6.10
C TYR A 106 8.28 1.20 -7.38
N ALA A 107 9.45 1.80 -7.31
CA ALA A 107 10.40 1.82 -8.42
C ALA A 107 11.83 1.59 -7.90
N PRO A 108 12.47 0.48 -8.33
CA PRO A 108 11.95 -0.60 -9.16
C PRO A 108 10.78 -1.35 -8.50
N GLY A 109 10.09 -2.15 -9.30
CA GLY A 109 8.99 -2.98 -8.82
C GLY A 109 9.47 -4.15 -7.95
N GLY A 110 8.53 -4.77 -7.22
CA GLY A 110 8.78 -5.98 -6.45
C GLY A 110 8.82 -5.80 -4.93
N ALA A 111 8.86 -4.57 -4.42
CA ALA A 111 8.87 -4.33 -2.97
C ALA A 111 7.64 -4.92 -2.26
N GLU A 112 6.52 -5.01 -2.95
CA GLU A 112 5.27 -5.60 -2.44
C GLU A 112 5.39 -7.08 -2.06
N ASN A 113 6.38 -7.78 -2.58
CA ASN A 113 6.57 -9.21 -2.26
C ASN A 113 6.92 -9.44 -0.79
N ALA A 114 7.52 -8.46 -0.12
CA ALA A 114 7.82 -8.54 1.31
C ALA A 114 6.56 -8.63 2.17
N LEU A 115 5.43 -8.11 1.71
CA LEU A 115 4.16 -8.15 2.44
C LEU A 115 3.66 -9.58 2.64
N LYS A 116 3.98 -10.50 1.74
CA LYS A 116 3.60 -11.91 1.86
C LYS A 116 4.28 -12.63 3.01
N GLY A 117 5.33 -12.05 3.56
CA GLY A 117 6.01 -12.57 4.75
C GLY A 117 5.43 -12.11 6.07
N LEU A 118 4.45 -11.20 6.07
CA LEU A 118 3.81 -10.73 7.30
C LEU A 118 2.93 -11.83 7.90
N PRO A 119 2.89 -11.95 9.25
CA PRO A 119 2.17 -13.06 9.90
C PRO A 119 0.65 -13.03 9.70
N ASP A 120 0.08 -11.86 9.45
CA ASP A 120 -1.36 -11.67 9.23
C ASP A 120 -1.76 -11.67 7.75
N TYR A 121 -0.81 -11.89 6.84
CA TYR A 121 -1.09 -11.94 5.40
C TYR A 121 -2.03 -13.10 5.05
N ARG A 122 -3.05 -12.77 4.24
CA ARG A 122 -3.92 -13.75 3.59
C ARG A 122 -4.18 -13.32 2.16
N GLU A 123 -4.15 -14.27 1.24
CA GLU A 123 -4.57 -14.02 -0.12
C GLU A 123 -6.05 -14.33 -0.28
N LEU A 124 -6.80 -13.38 -0.83
CA LEU A 124 -8.18 -13.55 -1.22
C LEU A 124 -8.24 -13.77 -2.74
N ALA A 125 -9.01 -14.77 -3.17
CA ALA A 125 -9.21 -15.01 -4.59
C ALA A 125 -9.98 -13.86 -5.24
N PRO A 126 -9.87 -13.69 -6.57
CA PRO A 126 -10.69 -12.70 -7.28
C PRO A 126 -12.16 -12.84 -6.92
N GLY A 127 -12.80 -11.72 -6.57
CA GLY A 127 -14.20 -11.67 -6.17
C GLY A 127 -14.49 -11.97 -4.70
N GLU A 128 -13.50 -12.46 -3.93
CA GLU A 128 -13.68 -12.62 -2.48
C GLU A 128 -13.59 -11.26 -1.77
N ALA A 129 -14.48 -11.05 -0.81
CA ALA A 129 -14.43 -9.89 0.07
C ALA A 129 -13.65 -10.22 1.34
N PRO A 130 -12.88 -9.26 1.88
CA PRO A 130 -12.21 -9.45 3.17
C PRO A 130 -13.25 -9.61 4.28
N ARG A 131 -12.99 -10.53 5.19
CA ARG A 131 -13.80 -10.69 6.40
C ARG A 131 -13.09 -9.99 7.55
N LEU A 132 -13.81 -9.07 8.18
CA LEU A 132 -13.32 -8.45 9.39
C LEU A 132 -13.43 -9.47 10.53
N THR A 133 -12.29 -9.83 11.09
CA THR A 133 -12.24 -10.60 12.33
C THR A 133 -12.24 -9.64 13.51
N ARG A 134 -13.10 -9.90 14.45
CA ARG A 134 -13.15 -9.15 15.70
C ARG A 134 -12.08 -9.64 16.66
#